data_3346fcb8aecc76104852250702859e6a
#
_entry.id   3346fcb8aecc76104852250702859e6a
#
_cell.length_a   1.000
_cell.length_b   1.000
_cell.length_c   1.000
_cell.angle_alpha   90.00
_cell.angle_beta   90.00
_cell.angle_gamma   90.00
#
_symmetry.space_group_name_H-M   'P 1'
#
loop_
_entity.id
_entity.type
_entity.pdbx_description
1 polymer ?
#
loop_
_entity_poly.entity_id
_entity_poly.type
_entity_poly.pdbx_seq_one_letter_code
_entity_poly.pdbx_strand_id
1 'polypeptide(L)'
;MAAQKDVKWLNPREMKAWRSYISTARRLTEAMQDDIADHDLSLADYEVLVLLSEAKDRKLRMSELADAAMLSKSRLSHRLKVMEKAGWVQR
;
A
#
# COMPACT_ATOMS: atom_id res chain seq x y z
N MET A 1 -12.29 -29.48 -3.22
CA MET A 1 -11.30 -29.51 -4.31
C MET A 1 -9.93 -29.87 -3.74
N ALA A 2 -9.20 -30.73 -4.40
CA ALA A 2 -7.91 -31.20 -3.92
C ALA A 2 -6.79 -30.79 -4.89
N ALA A 3 -5.59 -30.62 -4.36
CA ALA A 3 -4.42 -30.34 -5.20
C ALA A 3 -4.06 -31.61 -6.01
N GLN A 4 -3.73 -31.45 -7.28
CA GLN A 4 -3.42 -32.56 -8.19
C GLN A 4 -1.94 -32.90 -8.29
N LYS A 5 -1.08 -32.02 -7.81
CA LYS A 5 0.36 -32.22 -7.84
C LYS A 5 0.95 -32.14 -6.45
N ASP A 6 1.99 -32.95 -6.23
CA ASP A 6 2.78 -32.82 -5.02
C ASP A 6 3.54 -31.52 -5.07
N VAL A 7 3.37 -30.72 -4.04
CA VAL A 7 4.01 -29.40 -3.93
C VAL A 7 4.90 -29.42 -2.69
N LYS A 8 6.12 -28.90 -2.85
CA LYS A 8 7.00 -28.75 -1.71
C LYS A 8 6.60 -27.50 -0.92
N TRP A 9 5.80 -27.73 0.11
CA TRP A 9 5.34 -26.67 1.00
C TRP A 9 6.42 -26.31 2.01
N LEU A 10 6.20 -25.19 2.68
CA LEU A 10 6.99 -24.81 3.84
C LEU A 10 6.89 -25.91 4.92
N ASN A 11 7.97 -26.09 5.69
CA ASN A 11 7.91 -26.99 6.83
C ASN A 11 6.98 -26.40 7.91
N PRO A 12 6.57 -27.20 8.95
CA PRO A 12 5.62 -26.72 9.96
C PRO A 12 6.05 -25.42 10.66
N ARG A 13 7.34 -25.27 10.93
CA ARG A 13 7.87 -24.07 11.59
C ARG A 13 7.78 -22.85 10.68
N GLU A 14 8.17 -23.01 9.45
CA GLU A 14 8.08 -21.94 8.43
C GLU A 14 6.62 -21.59 8.16
N MET A 15 5.74 -22.57 8.08
CA MET A 15 4.32 -22.34 7.85
C MET A 15 3.70 -21.56 9.00
N LYS A 16 4.06 -21.85 10.23
CA LYS A 16 3.59 -21.10 11.40
C LYS A 16 4.03 -19.64 11.32
N ALA A 17 5.28 -19.40 10.98
CA ALA A 17 5.81 -18.04 10.83
C ALA A 17 5.07 -17.28 9.71
N TRP A 18 4.86 -17.92 8.57
CA TRP A 18 4.14 -17.35 7.44
C TRP A 18 2.71 -16.97 7.81
N ARG A 19 1.99 -17.87 8.45
CA ARG A 19 0.59 -17.61 8.86
C ARG A 19 0.50 -16.48 9.87
N SER A 20 1.42 -16.45 10.83
CA SER A 20 1.48 -15.36 11.81
C SER A 20 1.74 -14.01 11.14
N TYR A 21 2.65 -13.98 10.18
CA TYR A 21 2.95 -12.78 9.41
C TYR A 21 1.72 -12.30 8.64
N ILE A 22 1.08 -13.17 7.88
CA ILE A 22 -0.08 -12.80 7.05
C ILE A 22 -1.24 -12.33 7.93
N SER A 23 -1.51 -13.04 9.03
CA SER A 23 -2.58 -12.67 9.96
C SER A 23 -2.35 -11.30 10.58
N THR A 24 -1.13 -11.06 11.04
CA THR A 24 -0.74 -9.77 11.64
C THR A 24 -0.81 -8.64 10.61
N ALA A 25 -0.30 -8.88 9.40
CA ALA A 25 -0.33 -7.89 8.32
C ALA A 25 -1.76 -7.50 7.96
N ARG A 26 -2.68 -8.47 7.91
CA ARG A 26 -4.10 -8.18 7.63
C ARG A 26 -4.73 -7.34 8.71
N ARG A 27 -4.51 -7.69 9.97
CA ARG A 27 -5.07 -6.94 11.11
C ARG A 27 -4.55 -5.52 11.14
N LEU A 28 -3.27 -5.33 10.91
CA LEU A 28 -2.66 -4.00 10.86
C LEU A 28 -3.24 -3.19 9.71
N THR A 29 -3.32 -3.79 8.52
CA THR A 29 -3.88 -3.13 7.34
C THR A 29 -5.33 -2.71 7.56
N GLU A 30 -6.15 -3.58 8.12
CA GLU A 30 -7.55 -3.27 8.43
C GLU A 30 -7.68 -2.12 9.41
N ALA A 31 -6.87 -2.13 10.48
CA ALA A 31 -6.88 -1.05 11.47
C ALA A 31 -6.48 0.28 10.83
N MET A 32 -5.47 0.29 9.98
CA MET A 32 -5.03 1.50 9.28
C MET A 32 -6.09 1.99 8.30
N GLN A 33 -6.75 1.08 7.58
CA GLN A 33 -7.83 1.44 6.66
C GLN A 33 -9.02 2.07 7.40
N ASP A 34 -9.38 1.52 8.55
CA ASP A 34 -10.45 2.07 9.38
C ASP A 34 -10.12 3.49 9.83
N ASP A 35 -8.88 3.75 10.22
CA ASP A 35 -8.44 5.07 10.67
C ASP A 35 -8.51 6.13 9.57
N ILE A 36 -8.27 5.77 8.32
CA ILE A 36 -8.25 6.71 7.19
C ILE A 36 -9.53 6.73 6.37
N ALA A 37 -10.47 5.83 6.65
CA ALA A 37 -11.71 5.71 5.88
C ALA A 37 -12.54 7.00 5.88
N ASP A 38 -12.57 7.73 7.00
CA ASP A 38 -13.31 8.97 7.14
C ASP A 38 -12.80 10.09 6.23
N HIS A 39 -11.59 9.97 5.74
CA HIS A 39 -10.96 10.95 4.86
C HIS A 39 -11.09 10.60 3.38
N ASP A 40 -11.83 9.53 3.06
CA ASP A 40 -12.01 9.05 1.69
C ASP A 40 -10.67 8.72 1.01
N LEU A 41 -9.74 8.22 1.79
CA LEU A 41 -8.42 7.81 1.33
C LEU A 41 -8.28 6.29 1.38
N SER A 42 -7.61 5.72 0.40
CA SER A 42 -7.17 4.34 0.45
C SER A 42 -5.81 4.26 1.17
N LEU A 43 -5.41 3.05 1.54
CA LEU A 43 -4.10 2.84 2.14
C LEU A 43 -2.98 3.25 1.17
N ALA A 44 -3.15 3.01 -0.13
CA ALA A 44 -2.19 3.45 -1.14
C ALA A 44 -2.10 4.97 -1.22
N ASP A 45 -3.21 5.67 -1.10
CA ASP A 45 -3.23 7.15 -1.06
C ASP A 45 -2.48 7.66 0.18
N TYR A 46 -2.72 7.04 1.31
CA TYR A 46 -2.03 7.39 2.55
C TYR A 46 -0.51 7.22 2.40
N GLU A 47 -0.06 6.13 1.80
CA GLU A 47 1.36 5.88 1.55
C GLU A 47 1.98 6.99 0.66
N VAL A 48 1.27 7.41 -0.37
CA VAL A 48 1.71 8.52 -1.22
C VAL A 48 1.89 9.80 -0.41
N LEU A 49 0.93 10.10 0.46
CA LEU A 49 1.02 11.29 1.32
C LEU A 49 2.19 11.20 2.30
N VAL A 50 2.44 10.03 2.88
CA VAL A 50 3.58 9.81 3.78
C VAL A 50 4.89 10.04 3.04
N LEU A 51 5.04 9.45 1.85
CA LEU A 51 6.25 9.61 1.04
C LEU A 51 6.51 11.08 0.69
N LEU A 52 5.47 11.82 0.34
CA LEU A 52 5.61 13.25 0.08
C LEU A 52 5.98 14.04 1.34
N SER A 53 5.38 13.69 2.47
CA SER A 53 5.67 14.39 3.73
C SER A 53 7.11 14.21 4.21
N GLU A 54 7.70 13.07 3.89
CA GLU A 54 9.07 12.73 4.26
C GLU A 54 10.11 13.26 3.27
N ALA A 55 9.69 13.66 2.08
CA ALA A 55 10.59 14.13 1.04
C ALA A 55 11.08 15.54 1.33
N LYS A 56 12.27 15.87 0.79
CA LYS A 56 12.83 17.21 0.87
C LYS A 56 11.88 18.20 0.22
N ASP A 57 11.56 19.26 0.94
CA ASP A 57 10.61 20.29 0.51
C ASP A 57 9.22 19.75 0.20
N ARG A 58 8.90 18.54 0.69
CA ARG A 58 7.62 17.86 0.45
C ARG A 58 7.30 17.69 -1.03
N LYS A 59 8.34 17.46 -1.82
CA LYS A 59 8.21 17.32 -3.28
C LYS A 59 8.94 16.10 -3.78
N LEU A 60 8.31 15.40 -4.70
CA LEU A 60 8.92 14.27 -5.43
C LEU A 60 8.49 14.35 -6.90
N ARG A 61 9.37 13.88 -7.76
CA ARG A 61 9.01 13.70 -9.17
C ARG A 61 8.05 12.51 -9.29
N MET A 62 7.19 12.57 -10.31
CA MET A 62 6.20 11.50 -10.55
C MET A 62 6.84 10.11 -10.63
N SER A 63 7.97 10.00 -11.33
CA SER A 63 8.65 8.70 -11.46
C SER A 63 9.21 8.20 -10.14
N GLU A 64 9.78 9.08 -9.33
CA GLU A 64 10.31 8.73 -8.02
C GLU A 64 9.18 8.29 -7.07
N LEU A 65 8.08 9.02 -7.09
CA LEU A 65 6.92 8.72 -6.26
C LEU A 65 6.28 7.38 -6.65
N ALA A 66 6.12 7.14 -7.94
CA ALA A 66 5.56 5.88 -8.44
C ALA A 66 6.41 4.69 -8.03
N ASP A 67 7.74 4.79 -8.17
CA ASP A 67 8.66 3.73 -7.79
C ASP A 67 8.60 3.46 -6.28
N ALA A 68 8.64 4.52 -5.47
CA ALA A 68 8.61 4.38 -4.01
C ALA A 68 7.29 3.82 -3.51
N ALA A 69 6.17 4.20 -4.12
CA ALA A 69 4.84 3.72 -3.76
C ALA A 69 4.50 2.37 -4.38
N MET A 70 5.37 1.84 -5.23
CA MET A 70 5.15 0.58 -5.97
C MET A 70 3.85 0.61 -6.81
N LEU A 71 3.60 1.75 -7.44
CA LEU A 71 2.45 1.97 -8.30
C LEU A 71 2.92 2.22 -9.74
N SER A 72 2.08 1.86 -10.71
CA SER A 72 2.32 2.30 -12.08
C SER A 72 2.11 3.81 -12.19
N LYS A 73 2.76 4.44 -13.16
CA LYS A 73 2.61 5.89 -13.38
C LYS A 73 1.15 6.26 -13.67
N SER A 74 0.43 5.40 -14.40
CA SER A 74 -0.97 5.69 -14.72
C SER A 74 -1.88 5.58 -13.49
N ARG A 75 -1.65 4.60 -12.62
CA ARG A 75 -2.38 4.47 -11.36
C ARG A 75 -2.10 5.65 -10.44
N LEU A 76 -0.84 6.02 -10.30
CA LEU A 76 -0.46 7.16 -9.49
C LEU A 76 -1.08 8.44 -10.03
N SER A 77 -1.01 8.67 -11.33
CA SER A 77 -1.59 9.85 -11.96
C SER A 77 -3.10 9.95 -11.71
N HIS A 78 -3.80 8.83 -11.83
CA HIS A 78 -5.24 8.78 -11.56
C HIS A 78 -5.55 9.14 -10.10
N ARG A 79 -4.83 8.54 -9.15
CA ARG A 79 -5.04 8.81 -7.72
C ARG A 79 -4.66 10.25 -7.35
N LEU A 80 -3.60 10.77 -7.94
CA LEU A 80 -3.19 12.15 -7.68
C LEU A 80 -4.23 13.16 -8.16
N LYS A 81 -4.90 12.90 -9.26
CA LYS A 81 -5.99 13.77 -9.72
C LYS A 81 -7.11 13.84 -8.68
N VAL A 82 -7.49 12.69 -8.12
CA VAL A 82 -8.52 12.62 -7.08
C VAL A 82 -8.06 13.36 -5.83
N MET A 83 -6.83 13.12 -5.39
CA MET A 83 -6.27 13.76 -4.19
C MET A 83 -6.05 15.26 -4.36
N GLU A 84 -5.66 15.69 -5.56
CA GLU A 84 -5.51 17.12 -5.87
C GLU A 84 -6.85 17.83 -5.79
N LYS A 85 -7.88 17.23 -6.37
CA LYS A 85 -9.24 17.78 -6.33
C LYS A 85 -9.77 17.89 -4.89
N ALA A 86 -9.40 16.94 -4.04
CA ALA A 86 -9.78 16.95 -2.63
C ALA A 86 -8.91 17.88 -1.78
N GLY A 87 -7.83 18.45 -2.34
CA GLY A 87 -6.95 19.37 -1.63
C GLY A 87 -5.78 18.74 -0.89
N TRP A 88 -5.57 17.43 -1.03
CA TRP A 88 -4.49 16.74 -0.33
C TRP A 88 -3.11 16.96 -0.94
N VAL A 89 -3.04 17.12 -2.25
CA VAL A 89 -1.78 17.31 -2.98
C VAL A 89 -1.91 18.45 -3.98
N GLN A 90 -0.75 18.97 -4.40
CA GLN A 90 -0.64 19.99 -5.43
C GLN A 90 0.37 19.52 -6.46
N ARG A 91 0.01 19.57 -7.72
CA ARG A 91 0.90 19.18 -8.80
C ARG A 91 1.75 20.34 -9.28
#